data_9ab0c826419bf5bffbf4a33f52b2e60c
#
_entry.id   9ab0c826419bf5bffbf4a33f52b2e60c
#
_cell.length_a   1.000
_cell.length_b   1.000
_cell.length_c   1.000
_cell.angle_alpha   90.00
_cell.angle_beta   90.00
_cell.angle_gamma   90.00
#
_symmetry.space_group_name_H-M   'P 1'
#
loop_
_entity.id
_entity.type
_entity.pdbx_description
1 polymer ?
#
loop_
_entity_poly.entity_id
_entity_poly.type
_entity_poly.pdbx_seq_one_letter_code
_entity_poly.pdbx_strand_id
1 'polypeptide(L)'
;MGDSLGQLFRITTWGESHGGGVGVVIDGCPSGLPLGEDDLQYELDRRRPGQSKITTQRKESDTAKILSGVFEGKTTGTAISIIVSNDDAKSHAYDHLKDLYRPSHADYTFEQKYGFRDWMGGGRSSARETVGRVAAGAVAKKLLYYWGKIQTIAWVEQIHEIKSSVEKNNVSESQIEASIVRCPDPEASTAMIERIQEVRKSGDSAGGIIRAVVRNVPAGLGEPVFDKLTADLAKALMSLPATRGVEFGLGFDSVLLKGSEHNDSFVMSEGNIRTKTNRSGGIQGGISNGENIDLRIAFKPTATINFEQDTVSKEGREVKLKAKGRHDPCVLPRAVPMVEAMINLVLVDHHLRNQKTRI
;
A
#
# COMPACT_ATOMS: atom_id res chain seq x y z
N MET A 1 -17.14 9.37 4.49
CA MET A 1 -17.41 7.93 4.55
C MET A 1 -16.11 7.19 4.31
N GLY A 2 -15.82 6.12 5.08
CA GLY A 2 -14.49 5.53 5.19
C GLY A 2 -14.09 4.53 4.10
N ASP A 3 -15.00 4.13 3.20
CA ASP A 3 -14.74 3.08 2.21
C ASP A 3 -14.41 3.62 0.81
N SER A 4 -14.36 4.95 0.67
CA SER A 4 -14.09 5.62 -0.61
C SER A 4 -12.85 6.51 -0.53
N LEU A 5 -12.10 6.59 -1.63
CA LEU A 5 -10.92 7.44 -1.81
C LEU A 5 -10.99 8.10 -3.19
N GLY A 6 -10.46 9.32 -3.31
CA GLY A 6 -10.41 10.13 -4.54
C GLY A 6 -11.65 11.01 -4.71
N GLN A 7 -11.54 11.98 -5.61
CA GLN A 7 -12.59 12.95 -5.96
C GLN A 7 -13.10 12.74 -7.39
N LEU A 8 -12.23 12.81 -8.39
CA LEU A 8 -12.54 12.59 -9.81
C LEU A 8 -12.26 11.16 -10.24
N PHE A 9 -11.13 10.59 -9.82
CA PHE A 9 -10.90 9.15 -9.90
C PHE A 9 -11.22 8.55 -8.54
N ARG A 10 -12.45 8.15 -8.37
CA ARG A 10 -12.98 7.72 -7.07
C ARG A 10 -13.13 6.22 -7.00
N ILE A 11 -12.59 5.63 -5.96
CA ILE A 11 -12.80 4.21 -5.67
C ILE A 11 -13.67 4.01 -4.44
N THR A 12 -14.46 2.94 -4.44
CA THR A 12 -15.16 2.44 -3.25
C THR A 12 -14.89 0.95 -3.11
N THR A 13 -14.22 0.55 -2.02
CA THR A 13 -13.93 -0.86 -1.73
C THR A 13 -15.02 -1.47 -0.87
N TRP A 14 -15.31 -2.77 -1.07
CA TRP A 14 -16.34 -3.53 -0.38
C TRP A 14 -15.92 -4.98 -0.15
N GLY A 15 -16.69 -5.71 0.65
CA GLY A 15 -16.46 -7.11 0.97
C GLY A 15 -15.53 -7.34 2.15
N GLU A 16 -15.48 -8.56 2.63
CA GLU A 16 -14.79 -8.99 3.85
C GLU A 16 -13.94 -10.25 3.62
N SER A 17 -12.99 -10.49 4.54
CA SER A 17 -12.03 -11.59 4.38
C SER A 17 -12.64 -12.99 4.39
N HIS A 18 -13.80 -13.16 5.01
CA HIS A 18 -14.53 -14.43 5.13
C HIS A 18 -15.97 -14.35 4.60
N GLY A 19 -16.30 -13.27 3.83
CA GLY A 19 -17.51 -13.19 3.01
C GLY A 19 -17.33 -13.88 1.65
N GLY A 20 -18.30 -13.71 0.74
CA GLY A 20 -18.26 -14.30 -0.61
C GLY A 20 -17.12 -13.78 -1.50
N GLY A 21 -16.62 -12.56 -1.23
CA GLY A 21 -15.57 -11.94 -1.99
C GLY A 21 -15.22 -10.54 -1.49
N VAL A 22 -14.23 -9.95 -2.13
CA VAL A 22 -13.84 -8.54 -1.97
C VAL A 22 -13.80 -7.88 -3.33
N GLY A 23 -14.04 -6.58 -3.39
CA GLY A 23 -14.05 -5.90 -4.68
C GLY A 23 -13.91 -4.40 -4.56
N VAL A 24 -13.97 -3.76 -5.71
CA VAL A 24 -13.91 -2.30 -5.84
C VAL A 24 -14.81 -1.83 -6.97
N VAL A 25 -15.41 -0.68 -6.80
CA VAL A 25 -16.01 0.12 -7.87
C VAL A 25 -15.12 1.33 -8.09
N ILE A 26 -14.76 1.58 -9.35
CA ILE A 26 -13.96 2.72 -9.79
C ILE A 26 -14.90 3.62 -10.60
N ASP A 27 -15.01 4.87 -10.21
CA ASP A 27 -15.72 5.92 -10.94
C ASP A 27 -14.74 6.97 -11.44
N GLY A 28 -15.03 7.59 -12.60
CA GLY A 28 -14.19 8.65 -13.17
C GLY A 28 -12.99 8.16 -13.98
N CYS A 29 -12.89 6.86 -14.29
CA CYS A 29 -11.88 6.37 -15.24
C CYS A 29 -12.25 6.83 -16.67
N PRO A 30 -11.37 7.55 -17.40
CA PRO A 30 -11.64 7.96 -18.77
C PRO A 30 -11.91 6.78 -19.72
N SER A 31 -12.70 7.01 -20.76
CA SER A 31 -12.95 6.02 -21.81
C SER A 31 -11.74 5.79 -22.72
N GLY A 32 -11.67 4.59 -23.31
CA GLY A 32 -10.68 4.27 -24.36
C GLY A 32 -9.35 3.73 -23.84
N LEU A 33 -9.15 3.61 -22.51
CA LEU A 33 -7.97 2.93 -21.99
C LEU A 33 -8.05 1.43 -22.32
N PRO A 34 -7.05 0.85 -23.01
CA PRO A 34 -6.96 -0.62 -23.15
C PRO A 34 -6.87 -1.23 -21.75
N LEU A 35 -7.81 -2.12 -21.39
CA LEU A 35 -7.87 -2.73 -20.07
C LEU A 35 -8.46 -4.14 -20.17
N GLY A 36 -7.76 -5.10 -19.57
CA GLY A 36 -8.20 -6.48 -19.39
C GLY A 36 -7.89 -7.00 -18.00
N GLU A 37 -8.38 -8.20 -17.71
CA GLU A 37 -8.18 -8.85 -16.41
C GLU A 37 -6.69 -9.17 -16.16
N ASP A 38 -5.91 -9.45 -17.20
CA ASP A 38 -4.46 -9.69 -17.09
C ASP A 38 -3.69 -8.49 -16.53
N ASP A 39 -4.12 -7.26 -16.87
CA ASP A 39 -3.52 -6.03 -16.32
C ASP A 39 -3.69 -5.94 -14.80
N LEU A 40 -4.81 -6.44 -14.30
CA LEU A 40 -5.13 -6.47 -12.87
C LEU A 40 -4.42 -7.64 -12.18
N GLN A 41 -4.39 -8.81 -12.86
CA GLN A 41 -3.89 -10.04 -12.28
C GLN A 41 -2.40 -9.96 -11.96
N TYR A 42 -1.59 -9.30 -12.79
CA TYR A 42 -0.18 -9.09 -12.52
C TYR A 42 0.06 -8.42 -11.15
N GLU A 43 -0.66 -7.33 -10.85
CA GLU A 43 -0.50 -6.61 -9.58
C GLU A 43 -1.11 -7.41 -8.40
N LEU A 44 -2.20 -8.12 -8.62
CA LEU A 44 -2.80 -8.99 -7.62
C LEU A 44 -1.91 -10.18 -7.29
N ASP A 45 -1.22 -10.76 -8.26
CA ASP A 45 -0.24 -11.83 -8.04
C ASP A 45 0.93 -11.38 -7.17
N ARG A 46 1.39 -10.14 -7.34
CA ARG A 46 2.40 -9.53 -6.46
C ARG A 46 1.89 -9.32 -5.03
N ARG A 47 0.58 -9.15 -4.84
CA ARG A 47 -0.06 -8.90 -3.54
C ARG A 47 -0.51 -10.19 -2.84
N ARG A 48 -0.95 -11.22 -3.55
CA ARG A 48 -1.62 -12.41 -3.01
C ARG A 48 -0.86 -13.08 -1.85
N PRO A 49 -1.56 -13.80 -0.96
CA PRO A 49 -0.90 -14.61 0.07
C PRO A 49 -0.25 -15.87 -0.52
N GLY A 50 0.67 -16.47 0.24
CA GLY A 50 1.26 -17.77 -0.15
C GLY A 50 2.28 -17.72 -1.28
N GLN A 51 2.86 -16.56 -1.58
CA GLN A 51 3.83 -16.37 -2.67
C GLN A 51 5.18 -17.03 -2.42
N SER A 52 5.60 -17.14 -1.17
CA SER A 52 6.92 -17.61 -0.81
C SER A 52 6.99 -18.20 0.58
N LYS A 53 8.14 -18.80 0.92
CA LYS A 53 8.41 -19.37 2.25
C LYS A 53 8.44 -18.34 3.40
N ILE A 54 8.51 -17.03 3.10
CA ILE A 54 8.52 -15.95 4.09
C ILE A 54 7.17 -15.23 4.24
N THR A 55 6.13 -15.68 3.54
CA THR A 55 4.77 -15.16 3.64
C THR A 55 3.83 -16.16 4.31
N THR A 56 2.58 -15.75 4.55
CA THR A 56 1.53 -16.62 5.10
C THR A 56 1.31 -17.88 4.25
N GLN A 57 0.89 -18.97 4.90
CA GLN A 57 0.55 -20.24 4.24
C GLN A 57 -0.87 -20.25 3.62
N ARG A 58 -1.66 -19.19 3.80
CA ARG A 58 -2.96 -19.07 3.13
C ARG A 58 -2.72 -19.05 1.61
N LYS A 59 -3.57 -19.72 0.85
CA LYS A 59 -3.49 -19.77 -0.61
C LYS A 59 -4.76 -19.20 -1.19
N GLU A 60 -4.62 -18.13 -1.98
CA GLU A 60 -5.70 -17.52 -2.75
C GLU A 60 -5.20 -17.29 -4.16
N SER A 61 -6.04 -17.52 -5.13
CA SER A 61 -5.73 -17.20 -6.53
C SER A 61 -5.74 -15.70 -6.80
N ASP A 62 -6.54 -14.97 -6.01
CA ASP A 62 -6.85 -13.54 -6.20
C ASP A 62 -7.28 -13.22 -7.64
N THR A 63 -7.98 -14.18 -8.30
CA THR A 63 -8.43 -14.04 -9.69
C THR A 63 -9.46 -12.93 -9.82
N ALA A 64 -9.10 -11.87 -10.54
CA ALA A 64 -9.97 -10.74 -10.78
C ALA A 64 -10.99 -11.03 -11.87
N LYS A 65 -12.22 -10.50 -11.70
CA LYS A 65 -13.24 -10.43 -12.74
C LYS A 65 -13.73 -9.00 -12.88
N ILE A 66 -13.73 -8.49 -14.11
CA ILE A 66 -14.32 -7.19 -14.45
C ILE A 66 -15.79 -7.44 -14.80
N LEU A 67 -16.69 -6.79 -14.03
CA LEU A 67 -18.14 -6.97 -14.17
C LEU A 67 -18.80 -5.88 -15.01
N SER A 68 -18.18 -4.69 -15.10
CA SER A 68 -18.69 -3.55 -15.86
C SER A 68 -17.58 -2.55 -16.21
N GLY A 69 -17.90 -1.59 -17.07
CA GLY A 69 -17.01 -0.46 -17.40
C GLY A 69 -15.92 -0.77 -18.43
N VAL A 70 -15.91 -1.98 -19.00
CA VAL A 70 -15.00 -2.39 -20.09
C VAL A 70 -15.80 -3.08 -21.19
N PHE A 71 -15.55 -2.68 -22.43
CA PHE A 71 -16.15 -3.28 -23.62
C PHE A 71 -15.08 -3.39 -24.72
N GLU A 72 -15.01 -4.54 -25.38
CA GLU A 72 -13.99 -4.84 -26.41
C GLU A 72 -12.56 -4.49 -25.98
N GLY A 73 -12.22 -4.79 -24.71
CA GLY A 73 -10.88 -4.56 -24.16
C GLY A 73 -10.53 -3.09 -23.89
N LYS A 74 -11.52 -2.18 -23.82
CA LYS A 74 -11.32 -0.77 -23.51
C LYS A 74 -12.32 -0.28 -22.48
N THR A 75 -11.88 0.67 -21.65
CA THR A 75 -12.77 1.34 -20.71
C THR A 75 -13.84 2.14 -21.42
N THR A 76 -15.06 2.17 -20.89
CA THR A 76 -16.22 2.87 -21.48
C THR A 76 -16.43 4.29 -20.94
N GLY A 77 -15.71 4.69 -19.87
CA GLY A 77 -15.95 5.95 -19.16
C GLY A 77 -17.06 5.85 -18.11
N THR A 78 -17.66 4.68 -17.94
CA THR A 78 -18.65 4.40 -16.88
C THR A 78 -17.99 3.63 -15.73
N ALA A 79 -18.72 3.39 -14.64
CA ALA A 79 -18.20 2.74 -13.46
C ALA A 79 -17.62 1.34 -13.78
N ILE A 80 -16.37 1.11 -13.39
CA ILE A 80 -15.70 -0.18 -13.50
C ILE A 80 -15.93 -0.92 -12.18
N SER A 81 -16.55 -2.09 -12.22
CA SER A 81 -16.73 -2.97 -11.06
C SER A 81 -15.81 -4.19 -11.19
N ILE A 82 -15.02 -4.45 -10.15
CA ILE A 82 -14.08 -5.57 -10.09
C ILE A 82 -14.38 -6.38 -8.83
N ILE A 83 -14.41 -7.71 -8.98
CA ILE A 83 -14.58 -8.66 -7.87
C ILE A 83 -13.46 -9.71 -7.86
N VAL A 84 -13.09 -10.13 -6.66
CA VAL A 84 -12.23 -11.28 -6.39
C VAL A 84 -12.92 -12.15 -5.35
N SER A 85 -13.18 -13.42 -5.68
CA SER A 85 -13.82 -14.38 -4.78
C SER A 85 -12.88 -14.80 -3.65
N ASN A 86 -13.44 -15.22 -2.51
CA ASN A 86 -12.68 -15.81 -1.41
C ASN A 86 -12.75 -17.35 -1.51
N ASP A 87 -11.64 -18.01 -1.88
CA ASP A 87 -11.60 -19.45 -2.12
C ASP A 87 -11.14 -20.25 -0.87
N ASP A 88 -10.27 -19.67 -0.01
CA ASP A 88 -9.67 -20.33 1.19
C ASP A 88 -10.09 -19.65 2.50
N ALA A 89 -11.38 -19.36 2.66
CA ALA A 89 -11.93 -18.79 3.88
C ALA A 89 -12.22 -19.90 4.92
N LYS A 90 -11.33 -20.02 5.95
CA LYS A 90 -11.47 -21.00 7.04
C LYS A 90 -11.94 -20.30 8.32
N SER A 91 -13.23 -20.02 8.41
CA SER A 91 -13.85 -19.23 9.51
C SER A 91 -13.63 -19.88 10.89
N HIS A 92 -13.73 -21.19 11.01
CA HIS A 92 -13.51 -21.92 12.28
C HIS A 92 -12.11 -21.76 12.89
N ALA A 93 -11.12 -21.34 12.10
CA ALA A 93 -9.78 -21.08 12.63
C ALA A 93 -9.74 -19.90 13.62
N TYR A 94 -10.79 -19.10 13.69
CA TYR A 94 -10.89 -17.90 14.54
C TYR A 94 -11.84 -18.05 15.73
N ASP A 95 -12.50 -19.21 15.95
CA ASP A 95 -13.47 -19.43 17.02
C ASP A 95 -12.91 -19.08 18.41
N HIS A 96 -11.63 -19.39 18.66
CA HIS A 96 -10.92 -19.07 19.90
C HIS A 96 -10.71 -17.56 20.14
N LEU A 97 -10.98 -16.71 19.15
CA LEU A 97 -10.84 -15.25 19.22
C LEU A 97 -12.17 -14.52 19.41
N LYS A 98 -13.29 -15.25 19.40
CA LYS A 98 -14.64 -14.68 19.44
C LYS A 98 -14.84 -13.73 20.61
N ASP A 99 -14.37 -14.13 21.79
CA ASP A 99 -14.59 -13.40 23.04
C ASP A 99 -13.31 -12.77 23.60
N LEU A 100 -12.24 -12.69 22.80
CA LEU A 100 -10.95 -12.13 23.19
C LEU A 100 -10.53 -10.98 22.27
N TYR A 101 -9.76 -10.04 22.80
CA TYR A 101 -9.18 -8.96 22.03
C TYR A 101 -7.70 -9.23 21.76
N ARG A 102 -7.32 -9.34 20.50
CA ARG A 102 -5.90 -9.49 20.13
C ARG A 102 -5.13 -8.20 20.43
N PRO A 103 -4.00 -8.25 21.14
CA PRO A 103 -3.17 -7.08 21.40
C PRO A 103 -2.80 -6.36 20.09
N SER A 104 -2.92 -5.02 20.07
CA SER A 104 -2.63 -4.16 18.91
C SER A 104 -3.39 -4.47 17.61
N HIS A 105 -4.43 -5.32 17.67
CA HIS A 105 -5.37 -5.56 16.56
C HIS A 105 -6.60 -4.63 16.66
N ALA A 106 -7.39 -4.54 15.60
CA ALA A 106 -8.59 -3.69 15.56
C ALA A 106 -9.79 -4.27 16.34
N ASP A 107 -9.69 -5.42 16.97
CA ASP A 107 -10.80 -6.13 17.60
C ASP A 107 -11.58 -5.26 18.58
N TYR A 108 -10.89 -4.69 19.57
CA TYR A 108 -11.50 -3.83 20.59
C TYR A 108 -12.07 -2.54 19.99
N THR A 109 -11.30 -1.87 19.13
CA THR A 109 -11.71 -0.57 18.57
C THR A 109 -12.91 -0.67 17.63
N PHE A 110 -13.02 -1.76 16.85
CA PHE A 110 -14.20 -2.01 16.02
C PHE A 110 -15.42 -2.29 16.87
N GLU A 111 -15.29 -3.09 17.92
CA GLU A 111 -16.40 -3.40 18.82
C GLU A 111 -16.88 -2.15 19.57
N GLN A 112 -15.95 -1.31 20.06
CA GLN A 112 -16.31 -0.03 20.70
C GLN A 112 -17.00 0.95 19.75
N LYS A 113 -16.59 0.99 18.49
CA LYS A 113 -17.13 1.91 17.51
C LYS A 113 -18.51 1.47 16.99
N TYR A 114 -18.65 0.18 16.67
CA TYR A 114 -19.83 -0.35 15.98
C TYR A 114 -20.75 -1.16 16.88
N GLY A 115 -20.37 -1.42 18.15
CA GLY A 115 -21.08 -2.29 19.09
C GLY A 115 -21.04 -3.78 18.74
N PHE A 116 -20.40 -4.11 17.60
CA PHE A 116 -20.32 -5.44 17.02
C PHE A 116 -19.10 -5.53 16.12
N ARG A 117 -18.46 -6.71 16.05
CA ARG A 117 -17.33 -6.96 15.14
C ARG A 117 -17.43 -8.29 14.44
N ASP A 118 -16.92 -8.36 13.24
CA ASP A 118 -16.62 -9.62 12.57
C ASP A 118 -15.33 -10.23 13.14
N TRP A 119 -15.47 -11.23 14.02
CA TRP A 119 -14.34 -11.94 14.61
C TRP A 119 -13.77 -13.02 13.67
N MET A 120 -14.49 -13.42 12.62
CA MET A 120 -14.08 -14.40 11.61
C MET A 120 -13.08 -13.78 10.63
N GLY A 121 -11.82 -13.62 11.07
CA GLY A 121 -10.76 -13.04 10.24
C GLY A 121 -10.68 -11.52 10.23
N GLY A 122 -11.54 -10.81 11.00
CA GLY A 122 -11.48 -9.36 11.20
C GLY A 122 -12.21 -8.52 10.15
N GLY A 123 -13.03 -9.14 9.28
CA GLY A 123 -13.86 -8.43 8.31
C GLY A 123 -13.12 -7.38 7.50
N ARG A 124 -13.61 -6.12 7.53
CA ARG A 124 -12.99 -4.96 6.86
C ARG A 124 -11.64 -4.52 7.48
N SER A 125 -11.30 -4.94 8.71
CA SER A 125 -9.99 -4.67 9.30
C SER A 125 -8.89 -5.61 8.80
N SER A 126 -9.24 -6.62 8.04
CA SER A 126 -8.30 -7.58 7.44
C SER A 126 -7.54 -6.95 6.27
N ALA A 127 -6.24 -7.30 6.12
CA ALA A 127 -5.46 -6.92 4.94
C ALA A 127 -6.04 -7.50 3.62
N ARG A 128 -7.04 -8.39 3.67
CA ARG A 128 -7.75 -8.91 2.48
C ARG A 128 -8.44 -7.80 1.68
N GLU A 129 -8.96 -6.78 2.35
CA GLU A 129 -9.62 -5.65 1.68
C GLU A 129 -8.70 -4.89 0.72
N THR A 130 -7.38 -4.95 0.91
CA THR A 130 -6.41 -4.30 0.00
C THR A 130 -6.40 -4.88 -1.41
N VAL A 131 -7.03 -6.04 -1.65
CA VAL A 131 -7.25 -6.59 -3.00
C VAL A 131 -7.96 -5.57 -3.89
N GLY A 132 -9.05 -4.96 -3.39
CA GLY A 132 -9.78 -3.93 -4.12
C GLY A 132 -8.92 -2.70 -4.43
N ARG A 133 -8.06 -2.29 -3.47
CA ARG A 133 -7.14 -1.17 -3.67
C ARG A 133 -6.10 -1.47 -4.73
N VAL A 134 -5.51 -2.66 -4.73
CA VAL A 134 -4.49 -3.08 -5.71
C VAL A 134 -5.11 -3.23 -7.10
N ALA A 135 -6.31 -3.80 -7.21
CA ALA A 135 -7.02 -3.89 -8.48
C ALA A 135 -7.30 -2.49 -9.09
N ALA A 136 -7.81 -1.55 -8.28
CA ALA A 136 -8.01 -0.17 -8.74
C ALA A 136 -6.68 0.56 -9.02
N GLY A 137 -5.65 0.30 -8.21
CA GLY A 137 -4.30 0.82 -8.40
C GLY A 137 -3.65 0.37 -9.70
N ALA A 138 -3.95 -0.84 -10.17
CA ALA A 138 -3.51 -1.34 -11.47
C ALA A 138 -4.10 -0.52 -12.64
N VAL A 139 -5.39 -0.18 -12.56
CA VAL A 139 -6.04 0.71 -13.53
C VAL A 139 -5.40 2.10 -13.51
N ALA A 140 -5.17 2.64 -12.30
CA ALA A 140 -4.51 3.94 -12.12
C ALA A 140 -3.06 3.93 -12.66
N LYS A 141 -2.27 2.87 -12.38
CA LYS A 141 -0.91 2.67 -12.91
C LYS A 141 -0.90 2.74 -14.44
N LYS A 142 -1.84 2.05 -15.08
CA LYS A 142 -1.93 2.01 -16.54
C LYS A 142 -2.28 3.38 -17.14
N LEU A 143 -3.22 4.12 -16.52
CA LEU A 143 -3.56 5.49 -16.93
C LEU A 143 -2.36 6.45 -16.79
N LEU A 144 -1.68 6.43 -15.66
CA LEU A 144 -0.52 7.28 -15.39
C LEU A 144 0.62 7.01 -16.37
N TYR A 145 0.85 5.74 -16.69
CA TYR A 145 1.83 5.38 -17.71
C TYR A 145 1.41 5.86 -19.12
N TYR A 146 0.14 5.75 -19.45
CA TYR A 146 -0.40 6.19 -20.73
C TYR A 146 -0.25 7.71 -20.93
N TRP A 147 -0.54 8.51 -19.90
CA TRP A 147 -0.51 9.96 -19.97
C TRP A 147 0.89 10.58 -19.99
N GLY A 148 1.84 10.02 -19.28
CA GLY A 148 3.15 10.68 -19.13
C GLY A 148 4.29 9.74 -18.75
N LYS A 149 4.11 8.41 -18.93
CA LYS A 149 5.08 7.40 -18.48
C LYS A 149 5.41 7.54 -16.99
N ILE A 150 4.45 8.08 -16.21
CA ILE A 150 4.59 8.19 -14.75
C ILE A 150 4.68 6.78 -14.20
N GLN A 151 5.73 6.52 -13.45
CA GLN A 151 6.04 5.18 -12.94
C GLN A 151 6.30 5.23 -11.43
N THR A 152 5.50 4.48 -10.68
CA THR A 152 5.70 4.25 -9.25
C THR A 152 6.44 2.93 -9.06
N ILE A 153 7.55 2.97 -8.33
CA ILE A 153 8.36 1.81 -7.94
C ILE A 153 8.52 1.83 -6.44
N ALA A 154 8.21 0.70 -5.77
CA ALA A 154 8.39 0.55 -4.34
C ALA A 154 9.17 -0.73 -4.01
N TRP A 155 9.93 -0.71 -2.92
CA TRP A 155 10.70 -1.86 -2.47
C TRP A 155 10.88 -1.87 -0.95
N VAL A 156 11.23 -3.02 -0.41
CA VAL A 156 11.59 -3.15 1.00
C VAL A 156 12.97 -2.56 1.22
N GLU A 157 13.03 -1.41 1.87
CA GLU A 157 14.27 -0.72 2.23
C GLU A 157 14.87 -1.29 3.52
N GLN A 158 14.01 -1.66 4.49
CA GLN A 158 14.47 -2.11 5.79
C GLN A 158 13.54 -3.15 6.38
N ILE A 159 14.10 -4.18 7.02
CA ILE A 159 13.39 -5.09 7.92
C ILE A 159 14.14 -5.15 9.23
N HIS A 160 13.44 -4.83 10.33
CA HIS A 160 14.03 -4.71 11.66
C HIS A 160 15.26 -3.77 11.59
N GLU A 161 16.46 -4.22 11.97
CA GLU A 161 17.72 -3.43 11.88
C GLU A 161 18.43 -3.53 10.53
N ILE A 162 18.02 -4.45 9.66
CA ILE A 162 18.71 -4.71 8.37
C ILE A 162 18.22 -3.72 7.33
N LYS A 163 19.12 -2.88 6.82
CA LYS A 163 18.81 -1.82 5.86
C LYS A 163 19.57 -2.01 4.55
N SER A 164 18.88 -1.80 3.44
CA SER A 164 19.44 -1.75 2.08
C SER A 164 20.17 -0.42 1.84
N SER A 165 21.23 -0.47 1.03
CA SER A 165 22.07 0.70 0.68
C SER A 165 22.02 1.08 -0.80
N VAL A 166 21.00 0.65 -1.56
CA VAL A 166 20.89 0.92 -2.99
C VAL A 166 20.64 2.39 -3.32
N GLU A 167 21.20 2.85 -4.45
CA GLU A 167 20.90 4.16 -5.01
C GLU A 167 19.45 4.19 -5.55
N LYS A 168 18.60 4.97 -4.90
CA LYS A 168 17.15 4.98 -5.11
C LYS A 168 16.70 5.31 -6.53
N ASN A 169 17.49 6.15 -7.25
CA ASN A 169 17.11 6.58 -8.58
C ASN A 169 17.35 5.51 -9.66
N ASN A 170 18.18 4.49 -9.36
CA ASN A 170 18.57 3.45 -10.31
C ASN A 170 17.88 2.11 -10.11
N VAL A 171 16.99 2.01 -9.10
CA VAL A 171 16.23 0.77 -8.83
C VAL A 171 15.24 0.49 -9.95
N SER A 172 15.20 -0.75 -10.44
CA SER A 172 14.25 -1.22 -11.44
C SER A 172 13.26 -2.25 -10.84
N GLU A 173 12.10 -2.38 -11.46
CA GLU A 173 11.09 -3.38 -11.07
C GLU A 173 11.66 -4.81 -11.14
N SER A 174 12.49 -5.11 -12.16
CA SER A 174 13.14 -6.42 -12.31
C SER A 174 14.10 -6.74 -11.15
N GLN A 175 14.83 -5.76 -10.63
CA GLN A 175 15.68 -5.95 -9.44
C GLN A 175 14.85 -6.21 -8.18
N ILE A 176 13.71 -5.55 -8.04
CA ILE A 176 12.79 -5.73 -6.90
C ILE A 176 12.19 -7.13 -6.91
N GLU A 177 11.62 -7.54 -8.05
CA GLU A 177 10.93 -8.82 -8.18
C GLU A 177 11.89 -10.03 -8.25
N ALA A 178 13.19 -9.82 -8.46
CA ALA A 178 14.20 -10.86 -8.37
C ALA A 178 14.35 -11.45 -6.96
N SER A 179 13.90 -10.73 -5.94
CA SER A 179 13.95 -11.15 -4.53
C SER A 179 12.56 -11.42 -3.96
N ILE A 180 12.39 -12.55 -3.25
CA ILE A 180 11.14 -12.89 -2.56
C ILE A 180 10.79 -11.91 -1.43
N VAL A 181 11.74 -11.13 -0.93
CA VAL A 181 11.52 -10.05 0.06
C VAL A 181 11.29 -8.70 -0.62
N ARG A 182 11.47 -8.61 -1.96
CA ARG A 182 11.35 -7.37 -2.73
C ARG A 182 12.34 -6.28 -2.28
N CYS A 183 13.56 -6.69 -1.94
CA CYS A 183 14.68 -5.81 -1.70
C CYS A 183 15.67 -5.90 -2.87
N PRO A 184 16.00 -4.79 -3.57
CA PRO A 184 16.88 -4.79 -4.73
C PRO A 184 18.37 -4.91 -4.39
N ASP A 185 18.73 -4.90 -3.11
CA ASP A 185 20.08 -5.13 -2.59
C ASP A 185 20.25 -6.62 -2.27
N PRO A 186 21.13 -7.37 -2.98
CA PRO A 186 21.24 -8.82 -2.80
C PRO A 186 21.73 -9.25 -1.40
N GLU A 187 22.66 -8.50 -0.80
CA GLU A 187 23.18 -8.80 0.54
C GLU A 187 22.13 -8.53 1.60
N ALA A 188 21.54 -7.34 1.58
CA ALA A 188 20.45 -6.98 2.50
C ALA A 188 19.24 -7.91 2.31
N SER A 189 18.91 -8.29 1.07
CA SER A 189 17.84 -9.23 0.76
C SER A 189 18.04 -10.58 1.44
N THR A 190 19.25 -11.13 1.36
CA THR A 190 19.59 -12.41 2.00
C THR A 190 19.43 -12.32 3.52
N ALA A 191 20.02 -11.30 4.14
CA ALA A 191 19.94 -11.08 5.58
C ALA A 191 18.48 -10.82 6.05
N MET A 192 17.68 -10.06 5.28
CA MET A 192 16.27 -9.84 5.58
C MET A 192 15.44 -11.14 5.53
N ILE A 193 15.70 -12.01 4.55
CA ILE A 193 15.04 -13.32 4.43
C ILE A 193 15.38 -14.20 5.63
N GLU A 194 16.64 -14.26 6.05
CA GLU A 194 17.08 -14.99 7.24
C GLU A 194 16.40 -14.46 8.50
N ARG A 195 16.37 -13.13 8.69
CA ARG A 195 15.71 -12.48 9.83
C ARG A 195 14.22 -12.81 9.88
N ILE A 196 13.49 -12.77 8.76
CA ILE A 196 12.07 -13.15 8.72
C ILE A 196 11.88 -14.62 9.12
N GLN A 197 12.78 -15.51 8.69
CA GLN A 197 12.72 -16.92 9.05
C GLN A 197 12.99 -17.17 10.54
N GLU A 198 13.93 -16.43 11.13
CA GLU A 198 14.22 -16.47 12.58
C GLU A 198 13.02 -16.05 13.40
N VAL A 199 12.45 -14.88 13.06
CA VAL A 199 11.26 -14.32 13.72
C VAL A 199 10.06 -15.29 13.58
N ARG A 200 9.89 -15.88 12.40
CA ARG A 200 8.85 -16.90 12.19
C ARG A 200 9.06 -18.14 13.08
N LYS A 201 10.31 -18.61 13.23
CA LYS A 201 10.61 -19.76 14.10
C LYS A 201 10.34 -19.50 15.57
N SER A 202 10.57 -18.26 16.03
CA SER A 202 10.22 -17.84 17.40
C SER A 202 8.72 -17.61 17.62
N GLY A 203 7.90 -17.67 16.55
CA GLY A 203 6.46 -17.40 16.62
C GLY A 203 6.09 -15.93 16.68
N ASP A 204 7.01 -15.04 16.32
CA ASP A 204 6.86 -13.59 16.37
C ASP A 204 6.73 -12.97 14.96
N SER A 205 6.78 -11.63 14.85
CA SER A 205 6.68 -10.89 13.61
C SER A 205 7.67 -9.73 13.55
N ALA A 206 8.06 -9.31 12.34
CA ALA A 206 8.93 -8.18 12.09
C ALA A 206 8.22 -7.08 11.28
N GLY A 207 8.49 -5.85 11.63
CA GLY A 207 8.17 -4.65 10.85
C GLY A 207 9.35 -4.17 10.02
N GLY A 208 9.18 -3.02 9.37
CA GLY A 208 10.25 -2.41 8.58
C GLY A 208 9.77 -1.20 7.80
N ILE A 209 10.53 -0.84 6.76
CA ILE A 209 10.29 0.34 5.94
C ILE A 209 10.20 -0.07 4.47
N ILE A 210 9.18 0.42 3.79
CA ILE A 210 9.09 0.41 2.32
C ILE A 210 9.49 1.81 1.83
N ARG A 211 10.39 1.86 0.86
CA ARG A 211 10.67 3.06 0.09
C ARG A 211 9.90 3.03 -1.20
N ALA A 212 9.42 4.20 -1.64
CA ALA A 212 8.81 4.36 -2.95
C ALA A 212 9.36 5.59 -3.66
N VAL A 213 9.55 5.47 -4.99
CA VAL A 213 9.95 6.55 -5.87
C VAL A 213 8.96 6.63 -7.02
N VAL A 214 8.44 7.82 -7.29
CA VAL A 214 7.62 8.07 -8.48
C VAL A 214 8.42 8.90 -9.46
N ARG A 215 8.56 8.40 -10.68
CA ARG A 215 9.32 9.02 -11.77
C ARG A 215 8.38 9.68 -12.78
N ASN A 216 8.90 10.67 -13.50
CA ASN A 216 8.20 11.37 -14.57
C ASN A 216 6.92 12.10 -14.11
N VAL A 217 6.87 12.49 -12.85
CA VAL A 217 5.74 13.28 -12.33
C VAL A 217 5.84 14.69 -12.87
N PRO A 218 4.80 15.22 -13.57
CA PRO A 218 4.79 16.61 -14.00
C PRO A 218 4.75 17.55 -12.78
N ALA A 219 5.31 18.75 -12.92
CA ALA A 219 5.08 19.81 -11.95
C ALA A 219 3.61 20.24 -11.98
N GLY A 220 3.04 20.53 -10.80
CA GLY A 220 1.70 21.11 -10.70
C GLY A 220 0.62 20.18 -10.12
N LEU A 221 0.93 18.94 -9.71
CA LEU A 221 -0.04 18.04 -9.05
C LEU A 221 -0.12 18.36 -7.55
N GLY A 222 -1.31 18.59 -7.05
CA GLY A 222 -1.59 18.96 -5.67
C GLY A 222 -2.35 20.28 -5.58
N GLU A 223 -3.09 20.50 -4.51
CA GLU A 223 -3.90 21.71 -4.32
C GLU A 223 -3.71 22.31 -2.93
N PRO A 224 -3.61 23.64 -2.82
CA PRO A 224 -3.75 24.31 -1.52
C PRO A 224 -5.23 24.26 -1.07
N VAL A 225 -5.57 24.32 0.19
CA VAL A 225 -4.65 24.34 1.32
C VAL A 225 -4.59 22.97 1.98
N PHE A 226 -5.70 22.21 1.97
CA PHE A 226 -5.86 20.94 2.67
C PHE A 226 -5.59 19.72 1.76
N ASP A 227 -5.82 19.85 0.45
CA ASP A 227 -5.61 18.79 -0.54
C ASP A 227 -4.19 18.83 -1.12
N LYS A 228 -3.20 19.16 -0.29
CA LYS A 228 -1.79 19.05 -0.65
C LYS A 228 -1.47 17.61 -1.08
N LEU A 229 -0.69 17.46 -2.13
CA LEU A 229 -0.28 16.12 -2.59
C LEU A 229 0.37 15.31 -1.46
N THR A 230 1.17 15.95 -0.57
CA THR A 230 1.72 15.30 0.62
C THR A 230 0.64 14.83 1.59
N ALA A 231 -0.42 15.63 1.78
CA ALA A 231 -1.52 15.29 2.69
C ALA A 231 -2.33 14.11 2.18
N ASP A 232 -2.70 14.11 0.88
CA ASP A 232 -3.48 13.03 0.28
C ASP A 232 -2.67 11.74 0.15
N LEU A 233 -1.37 11.81 -0.21
CA LEU A 233 -0.48 10.66 -0.20
C LEU A 233 -0.34 10.09 1.22
N ALA A 234 -0.11 10.94 2.23
CA ALA A 234 -0.02 10.49 3.62
C ALA A 234 -1.33 9.84 4.09
N LYS A 235 -2.50 10.44 3.83
CA LYS A 235 -3.81 9.90 4.14
C LYS A 235 -4.01 8.51 3.51
N ALA A 236 -3.72 8.39 2.22
CA ALA A 236 -3.87 7.14 1.49
C ALA A 236 -2.97 6.04 2.05
N LEU A 237 -1.67 6.33 2.25
CA LEU A 237 -0.68 5.39 2.76
C LEU A 237 -0.92 5.01 4.23
N MET A 238 -1.29 5.99 5.08
CA MET A 238 -1.64 5.73 6.48
C MET A 238 -2.93 4.92 6.65
N SER A 239 -3.77 4.82 5.62
CA SER A 239 -4.95 3.96 5.61
C SER A 239 -4.63 2.48 5.39
N LEU A 240 -3.41 2.13 4.98
CA LEU A 240 -2.99 0.73 4.84
C LEU A 240 -2.86 0.06 6.21
N PRO A 241 -3.23 -1.22 6.33
CA PRO A 241 -3.01 -1.98 7.56
C PRO A 241 -1.53 -1.98 7.97
N ALA A 242 -1.28 -1.87 9.28
CA ALA A 242 0.05 -1.86 9.91
C ALA A 242 0.92 -0.62 9.65
N THR A 243 0.55 0.32 8.81
CA THR A 243 1.32 1.56 8.61
C THR A 243 1.36 2.40 9.88
N ARG A 244 2.51 3.03 10.18
CA ARG A 244 2.75 3.88 11.36
C ARG A 244 3.46 5.21 11.08
N GLY A 245 3.97 5.39 9.87
CA GLY A 245 4.64 6.64 9.50
C GLY A 245 4.80 6.75 8.00
N VAL A 246 4.84 7.99 7.53
CA VAL A 246 5.13 8.36 6.14
C VAL A 246 6.08 9.55 6.17
N GLU A 247 7.15 9.49 5.40
CA GLU A 247 8.12 10.57 5.22
C GLU A 247 8.26 10.92 3.74
N PHE A 248 8.54 12.19 3.46
CA PHE A 248 8.81 12.71 2.11
C PHE A 248 10.21 13.29 2.08
N GLY A 249 11.02 12.92 1.06
CA GLY A 249 12.40 13.36 0.94
C GLY A 249 13.25 12.98 2.15
N LEU A 250 13.81 13.98 2.83
CA LEU A 250 14.57 13.76 4.07
C LEU A 250 13.67 13.44 5.28
N GLY A 251 12.37 13.73 5.21
CA GLY A 251 11.45 13.42 6.30
C GLY A 251 11.89 14.01 7.64
N PHE A 252 11.97 13.19 8.68
CA PHE A 252 12.40 13.62 10.02
C PHE A 252 13.85 14.11 10.09
N ASP A 253 14.74 13.64 9.20
CA ASP A 253 16.14 14.09 9.18
C ASP A 253 16.27 15.56 8.75
N SER A 254 15.25 16.16 8.15
CA SER A 254 15.23 17.58 7.77
C SER A 254 15.38 18.53 8.97
N VAL A 255 14.96 18.11 10.17
CA VAL A 255 15.06 18.95 11.39
C VAL A 255 16.50 19.16 11.85
N LEU A 256 17.44 18.34 11.36
CA LEU A 256 18.86 18.45 11.68
C LEU A 256 19.59 19.49 10.80
N LEU A 257 18.92 20.00 9.75
CA LEU A 257 19.52 20.91 8.77
C LEU A 257 19.04 22.34 9.01
N LYS A 258 19.91 23.31 8.68
CA LYS A 258 19.52 24.71 8.53
C LYS A 258 18.75 24.89 7.21
N GLY A 259 17.94 25.96 7.10
CA GLY A 259 17.22 26.27 5.86
C GLY A 259 18.12 26.36 4.63
N SER A 260 19.30 26.98 4.74
CA SER A 260 20.30 27.06 3.67
C SER A 260 20.88 25.73 3.24
N GLU A 261 20.89 24.74 4.14
CA GLU A 261 21.34 23.38 3.86
C GLU A 261 20.21 22.51 3.31
N HIS A 262 18.96 22.74 3.74
CA HIS A 262 17.79 21.97 3.32
C HIS A 262 17.26 22.41 1.93
N ASN A 263 17.32 23.71 1.61
CA ASN A 263 16.72 24.26 0.40
C ASN A 263 17.24 23.62 -0.89
N ASP A 264 16.30 23.14 -1.72
CA ASP A 264 16.58 22.60 -3.04
C ASP A 264 16.70 23.77 -4.05
N SER A 265 17.94 24.17 -4.40
CA SER A 265 18.19 25.28 -5.32
C SER A 265 17.71 24.94 -6.73
N PHE A 266 16.99 25.88 -7.39
CA PHE A 266 16.57 25.71 -8.77
C PHE A 266 17.73 25.85 -9.74
N VAL A 267 17.71 25.04 -10.80
CA VAL A 267 18.68 25.05 -11.90
C VAL A 267 17.95 24.85 -13.24
N MET A 268 18.54 25.35 -14.30
CA MET A 268 18.12 25.01 -15.66
C MET A 268 18.82 23.73 -16.11
N SER A 269 18.07 22.73 -16.53
CA SER A 269 18.56 21.46 -17.06
C SER A 269 17.73 21.09 -18.29
N GLU A 270 18.38 20.92 -19.43
CA GLU A 270 17.72 20.51 -20.70
C GLU A 270 16.47 21.33 -21.04
N GLY A 271 16.55 22.65 -20.82
CA GLY A 271 15.44 23.57 -21.10
C GLY A 271 14.30 23.58 -20.07
N ASN A 272 14.40 22.81 -19.00
CA ASN A 272 13.42 22.73 -17.93
C ASN A 272 13.98 23.25 -16.61
N ILE A 273 13.10 23.82 -15.78
CA ILE A 273 13.42 24.16 -14.39
C ILE A 273 13.44 22.86 -13.58
N ARG A 274 14.57 22.60 -12.93
CA ARG A 274 14.79 21.44 -12.06
C ARG A 274 15.34 21.89 -10.72
N THR A 275 15.55 20.96 -9.79
CA THR A 275 16.25 21.26 -8.54
C THR A 275 17.59 20.52 -8.49
N LYS A 276 18.60 21.18 -7.89
CA LYS A 276 19.96 20.61 -7.74
C LYS A 276 19.99 19.42 -6.78
N THR A 277 19.13 19.45 -5.77
CA THR A 277 18.91 18.39 -4.78
C THR A 277 17.42 18.09 -4.70
N ASN A 278 17.04 17.00 -4.07
CA ASN A 278 15.63 16.62 -3.89
C ASN A 278 15.35 16.26 -2.42
N ARG A 279 15.70 17.18 -1.52
CA ARG A 279 15.48 17.02 -0.06
C ARG A 279 14.01 17.15 0.30
N SER A 280 13.26 17.94 -0.46
CA SER A 280 11.80 18.07 -0.34
C SER A 280 11.03 16.83 -0.82
N GLY A 281 11.70 15.88 -1.49
CA GLY A 281 11.05 14.68 -2.01
C GLY A 281 10.09 14.92 -3.18
N GLY A 282 10.37 15.90 -4.06
CA GLY A 282 9.60 16.17 -5.28
C GLY A 282 8.33 16.99 -5.07
N ILE A 283 8.06 17.46 -3.84
CA ILE A 283 6.84 18.20 -3.51
C ILE A 283 7.21 19.46 -2.71
N GLN A 284 6.81 20.62 -3.21
CA GLN A 284 7.05 21.92 -2.58
C GLN A 284 5.71 22.69 -2.45
N GLY A 285 5.45 23.23 -1.26
CA GLY A 285 4.16 23.89 -1.00
C GLY A 285 2.93 22.96 -1.09
N GLY A 286 3.13 21.64 -1.15
CA GLY A 286 2.08 20.64 -1.34
C GLY A 286 1.79 20.33 -2.81
N ILE A 287 2.61 20.81 -3.74
CA ILE A 287 2.47 20.65 -5.19
C ILE A 287 3.75 20.01 -5.74
N SER A 288 3.62 19.06 -6.69
CA SER A 288 4.77 18.45 -7.34
C SER A 288 5.60 19.47 -8.12
N ASN A 289 6.93 19.35 -8.07
CA ASN A 289 7.85 20.30 -8.68
C ASN A 289 8.55 19.76 -9.94
N GLY A 290 8.20 18.55 -10.41
CA GLY A 290 8.81 17.91 -11.58
C GLY A 290 9.98 16.97 -11.24
N GLU A 291 10.44 16.93 -9.99
CA GLU A 291 11.40 15.95 -9.53
C GLU A 291 10.71 14.62 -9.16
N ASN A 292 11.49 13.55 -8.99
CA ASN A 292 10.97 12.30 -8.48
C ASN A 292 10.33 12.50 -7.10
N ILE A 293 9.14 11.99 -6.91
CA ILE A 293 8.56 11.92 -5.57
C ILE A 293 9.23 10.76 -4.82
N ASP A 294 9.84 11.08 -3.67
CA ASP A 294 10.56 10.14 -2.82
C ASP A 294 9.90 10.08 -1.45
N LEU A 295 9.51 8.89 -1.03
CA LEU A 295 8.82 8.67 0.25
C LEU A 295 9.20 7.34 0.89
N ARG A 296 9.08 7.29 2.21
CA ARG A 296 9.32 6.11 3.05
C ARG A 296 8.11 5.84 3.92
N ILE A 297 7.74 4.59 4.04
CA ILE A 297 6.54 4.17 4.76
C ILE A 297 6.93 3.13 5.81
N ALA A 298 6.70 3.44 7.08
CA ALA A 298 6.99 2.55 8.20
C ALA A 298 5.80 1.62 8.50
N PHE A 299 6.08 0.33 8.58
CA PHE A 299 5.12 -0.71 8.94
C PHE A 299 5.52 -1.34 10.26
N LYS A 300 4.58 -1.38 11.23
CA LYS A 300 4.79 -2.12 12.48
C LYS A 300 4.78 -3.63 12.23
N PRO A 301 5.32 -4.44 13.16
CA PRO A 301 5.12 -5.89 13.17
C PRO A 301 3.63 -6.25 13.16
N THR A 302 3.28 -7.37 12.54
CA THR A 302 1.88 -7.86 12.53
C THR A 302 1.43 -8.22 13.94
N ALA A 303 0.21 -7.84 14.30
CA ALA A 303 -0.28 -7.96 15.67
C ALA A 303 -0.61 -9.41 16.08
N THR A 304 -0.98 -10.27 15.12
CA THR A 304 -1.34 -11.65 15.41
C THR A 304 -0.11 -12.54 15.30
N ILE A 305 0.38 -13.02 16.42
CA ILE A 305 1.59 -13.84 16.56
C ILE A 305 1.30 -15.12 17.34
N ASN A 306 2.17 -16.13 17.18
CA ASN A 306 2.05 -17.39 17.89
C ASN A 306 2.69 -17.36 19.30
N PHE A 307 3.21 -16.22 19.71
CA PHE A 307 3.73 -15.99 21.04
C PHE A 307 2.59 -15.75 22.04
N GLU A 308 2.70 -16.26 23.27
CA GLU A 308 1.69 -16.01 24.31
C GLU A 308 1.75 -14.56 24.78
N GLN A 309 0.59 -13.88 24.80
CA GLN A 309 0.45 -12.48 25.18
C GLN A 309 -0.65 -12.28 26.21
N ASP A 310 -0.48 -11.28 27.07
CA ASP A 310 -1.53 -10.86 27.98
C ASP A 310 -2.61 -10.09 27.20
N THR A 311 -3.88 -10.38 27.54
CA THR A 311 -5.04 -9.69 26.96
C THR A 311 -6.23 -9.75 27.92
N VAL A 312 -7.39 -9.26 27.47
CA VAL A 312 -8.64 -9.32 28.20
C VAL A 312 -9.76 -9.94 27.36
N SER A 313 -10.69 -10.62 28.03
CA SER A 313 -11.93 -11.07 27.39
C SER A 313 -12.93 -9.92 27.27
N LYS A 314 -14.03 -10.15 26.54
CA LYS A 314 -15.16 -9.21 26.43
C LYS A 314 -15.79 -8.89 27.80
N GLU A 315 -15.74 -9.82 28.75
CA GLU A 315 -16.24 -9.64 30.12
C GLU A 315 -15.22 -8.91 31.02
N GLY A 316 -14.08 -8.44 30.48
CA GLY A 316 -13.06 -7.71 31.23
C GLY A 316 -12.15 -8.58 32.12
N ARG A 317 -12.07 -9.89 31.87
CA ARG A 317 -11.18 -10.81 32.61
C ARG A 317 -9.80 -10.83 31.96
N GLU A 318 -8.75 -10.68 32.75
CA GLU A 318 -7.37 -10.87 32.30
C GLU A 318 -7.12 -12.34 31.94
N VAL A 319 -6.58 -12.57 30.75
CA VAL A 319 -6.34 -13.91 30.19
C VAL A 319 -5.06 -13.93 29.37
N LYS A 320 -4.53 -15.13 29.14
CA LYS A 320 -3.43 -15.36 28.20
C LYS A 320 -4.01 -15.74 26.83
N LEU A 321 -3.45 -15.17 25.78
CA LEU A 321 -3.79 -15.48 24.39
C LEU A 321 -2.55 -15.94 23.64
N LYS A 322 -2.61 -17.15 23.11
CA LYS A 322 -1.70 -17.63 22.06
C LYS A 322 -2.49 -17.76 20.79
N ALA A 323 -2.38 -16.76 19.92
CA ALA A 323 -3.16 -16.75 18.69
C ALA A 323 -2.71 -17.88 17.75
N LYS A 324 -3.69 -18.64 17.26
CA LYS A 324 -3.48 -19.67 16.24
C LYS A 324 -3.91 -19.09 14.90
N GLY A 325 -3.19 -19.40 13.83
CA GLY A 325 -3.59 -18.94 12.50
C GLY A 325 -2.44 -18.86 11.50
N ARG A 326 -2.79 -18.52 10.26
CA ARG A 326 -1.86 -18.39 9.14
C ARG A 326 -1.57 -16.90 8.90
N HIS A 327 -0.67 -16.33 9.69
CA HIS A 327 -0.31 -14.91 9.63
C HIS A 327 1.03 -14.71 8.92
N ASP A 328 1.23 -13.53 8.32
CA ASP A 328 2.51 -13.14 7.76
C ASP A 328 3.51 -12.86 8.91
N PRO A 329 4.69 -13.48 8.95
CA PRO A 329 5.74 -13.10 9.90
C PRO A 329 6.30 -11.70 9.59
N CYS A 330 6.18 -11.25 8.34
CA CYS A 330 6.46 -9.90 7.88
C CYS A 330 5.55 -9.57 6.71
N VAL A 331 4.81 -8.45 6.82
CA VAL A 331 3.84 -8.04 5.78
C VAL A 331 4.50 -7.31 4.61
N LEU A 332 5.72 -6.78 4.78
CA LEU A 332 6.34 -5.85 3.86
C LEU A 332 6.45 -6.36 2.41
N PRO A 333 6.86 -7.62 2.14
CA PRO A 333 6.94 -8.12 0.76
C PRO A 333 5.60 -8.02 0.00
N ARG A 334 4.49 -8.22 0.71
CA ARG A 334 3.14 -8.11 0.14
C ARG A 334 2.61 -6.68 0.14
N ALA A 335 3.14 -5.82 1.01
CA ALA A 335 2.73 -4.42 1.10
C ALA A 335 3.33 -3.55 -0.03
N VAL A 336 4.41 -3.97 -0.69
CA VAL A 336 5.03 -3.25 -1.81
C VAL A 336 3.99 -2.89 -2.88
N PRO A 337 3.25 -3.81 -3.52
CA PRO A 337 2.22 -3.44 -4.51
C PRO A 337 1.03 -2.69 -3.90
N MET A 338 0.76 -2.81 -2.60
CA MET A 338 -0.26 -2.01 -1.94
C MET A 338 0.15 -0.54 -1.83
N VAL A 339 1.42 -0.28 -1.53
CA VAL A 339 2.00 1.08 -1.48
C VAL A 339 1.97 1.71 -2.87
N GLU A 340 2.43 0.99 -3.90
CA GLU A 340 2.38 1.45 -5.28
C GLU A 340 0.94 1.78 -5.71
N ALA A 341 -0.02 0.93 -5.40
CA ALA A 341 -1.43 1.13 -5.71
C ALA A 341 -1.98 2.40 -5.07
N MET A 342 -1.73 2.63 -3.76
CA MET A 342 -2.23 3.81 -3.07
C MET A 342 -1.62 5.11 -3.60
N ILE A 343 -0.34 5.11 -3.96
CA ILE A 343 0.32 6.24 -4.60
C ILE A 343 -0.31 6.53 -5.97
N ASN A 344 -0.50 5.49 -6.79
CA ASN A 344 -1.09 5.64 -8.12
C ASN A 344 -2.52 6.17 -8.07
N LEU A 345 -3.33 5.73 -7.10
CA LEU A 345 -4.70 6.21 -6.90
C LEU A 345 -4.75 7.70 -6.57
N VAL A 346 -3.84 8.20 -5.75
CA VAL A 346 -3.75 9.62 -5.43
C VAL A 346 -3.27 10.42 -6.64
N LEU A 347 -2.24 9.95 -7.31
CA LEU A 347 -1.66 10.66 -8.45
C LEU A 347 -2.62 10.76 -9.64
N VAL A 348 -3.39 9.71 -9.93
CA VAL A 348 -4.37 9.73 -11.03
C VAL A 348 -5.50 10.72 -10.74
N ASP A 349 -5.97 10.79 -9.49
CA ASP A 349 -6.99 11.76 -9.06
C ASP A 349 -6.48 13.21 -9.20
N HIS A 350 -5.29 13.51 -8.68
CA HIS A 350 -4.67 14.82 -8.82
C HIS A 350 -4.35 15.17 -10.27
N HIS A 351 -3.99 14.20 -11.10
CA HIS A 351 -3.77 14.44 -12.53
C HIS A 351 -5.06 14.87 -13.24
N LEU A 352 -6.17 14.20 -12.99
CA LEU A 352 -7.48 14.60 -13.53
C LEU A 352 -7.94 15.97 -13.01
N ARG A 353 -7.72 16.26 -11.74
CA ARG A 353 -8.03 17.56 -11.13
C ARG A 353 -7.23 18.66 -11.79
N ASN A 354 -5.94 18.45 -12.04
CA ASN A 354 -5.04 19.43 -12.66
C ASN A 354 -5.43 19.81 -14.09
N GLN A 355 -6.08 18.91 -14.86
CA GLN A 355 -6.52 19.21 -16.23
C GLN A 355 -7.52 20.39 -16.34
N LYS A 356 -8.14 20.78 -15.23
CA LYS A 356 -9.14 21.87 -15.17
C LYS A 356 -8.58 23.19 -14.60
N THR A 357 -7.31 23.25 -14.26
CA THR A 357 -6.74 24.39 -13.53
C THR A 357 -6.20 25.50 -14.44
N ARG A 358 -6.05 25.26 -15.72
CA ARG A 358 -5.58 26.23 -16.71
C ARG A 358 -6.49 26.25 -17.94
N ILE A 359 -6.66 27.43 -18.52
CA ILE A 359 -7.31 27.65 -19.82
C ILE A 359 -6.32 27.34 -20.92
#